data_4a75c6e58efe8360913eee8e40f454b2
#
_entry.id   4a75c6e58efe8360913eee8e40f454b2
#
_cell.length_a   1.000
_cell.length_b   1.000
_cell.length_c   1.000
_cell.angle_alpha   90.00
_cell.angle_beta   90.00
_cell.angle_gamma   90.00
#
_symmetry.space_group_name_H-M   'P 1'
#
loop_
_entity.id
_entity.type
_entity.pdbx_description
1 polymer ?
#
loop_
_entity_poly.entity_id
_entity_poly.type
_entity_poly.pdbx_seq_one_letter_code
_entity_poly.pdbx_strand_id
1 'polypeptide(L)'
;EMCIRDRSMRGAELLAAESEKNRVAAEADELIESVDEDIQKLKKQVEELTHANEILTYENQGLRSKMSSADNMPILYLGEEEEFYQGEIREMILDAIAEKLKNLGEKTRRWDALTDVLNANDYQNIRDERERTVKILFKDYKTLSASMRQQLLELGFEITEEGKHYRLTYYGDGRYKTTIAKTGSDWREGKNIASVILKSMM
;
A
#
# COMPACT_ATOMS: atom_id res chain seq x y z
N GLU A 1 58.67 12.97 -53.79
CA GLU A 1 57.71 11.84 -53.69
C GLU A 1 57.08 11.72 -52.30
N MET A 2 57.81 12.09 -51.24
CA MET A 2 57.25 12.02 -49.84
C MET A 2 56.15 13.04 -49.60
N CYS A 3 56.15 14.23 -50.14
CA CYS A 3 55.15 15.29 -49.93
C CYS A 3 53.75 15.02 -50.58
N ILE A 4 53.73 14.24 -51.67
CA ILE A 4 52.46 13.90 -52.37
C ILE A 4 51.71 12.77 -51.65
N ARG A 5 52.42 11.78 -51.11
CA ARG A 5 51.87 10.67 -50.31
C ARG A 5 51.32 11.15 -49.03
N ASP A 6 51.94 12.10 -48.36
CA ASP A 6 51.46 12.67 -47.06
C ASP A 6 50.18 13.50 -47.24
N ARG A 7 50.06 14.23 -48.35
CA ARG A 7 48.83 14.97 -48.70
C ARG A 7 47.65 14.04 -49.04
N SER A 8 47.93 12.93 -49.73
CA SER A 8 46.93 11.93 -50.09
C SER A 8 46.42 11.20 -48.85
N MET A 9 47.28 10.87 -47.87
CA MET A 9 46.87 10.23 -46.58
C MET A 9 46.05 11.16 -45.74
N ARG A 10 46.40 12.43 -45.56
CA ARG A 10 45.62 13.44 -44.85
C ARG A 10 44.25 13.68 -45.52
N GLY A 11 44.17 13.63 -46.83
CA GLY A 11 42.89 13.71 -47.54
C GLY A 11 41.99 12.53 -47.27
N ALA A 12 42.52 11.32 -47.23
CA ALA A 12 41.76 10.10 -46.88
C ALA A 12 41.30 10.09 -45.44
N GLU A 13 42.15 10.55 -44.50
CA GLU A 13 41.77 10.68 -43.05
C GLU A 13 40.67 11.71 -42.85
N LEU A 14 40.70 12.85 -43.55
CA LEU A 14 39.65 13.86 -43.49
C LEU A 14 38.32 13.33 -44.03
N LEU A 15 38.33 12.63 -45.16
CA LEU A 15 37.11 12.01 -45.72
C LEU A 15 36.52 10.91 -44.81
N ALA A 16 37.40 10.11 -44.18
CA ALA A 16 36.95 9.10 -43.21
C ALA A 16 36.35 9.75 -41.95
N ALA A 17 36.94 10.80 -41.42
CA ALA A 17 36.42 11.56 -40.29
C ALA A 17 35.06 12.24 -40.60
N GLU A 18 34.93 12.78 -41.82
CA GLU A 18 33.67 13.39 -42.27
C GLU A 18 32.55 12.34 -42.47
N SER A 19 32.92 11.18 -43.04
CA SER A 19 32.00 10.05 -43.17
C SER A 19 31.53 9.54 -41.80
N GLU A 20 32.41 9.40 -40.82
CA GLU A 20 32.08 8.98 -39.46
C GLU A 20 31.20 10.02 -38.76
N LYS A 21 31.51 11.30 -38.90
CA LYS A 21 30.66 12.39 -38.38
C LYS A 21 29.24 12.34 -38.95
N ASN A 22 29.13 12.11 -40.26
CA ASN A 22 27.82 12.03 -40.92
C ASN A 22 27.02 10.78 -40.45
N ARG A 23 27.73 9.65 -40.21
CA ARG A 23 27.11 8.44 -39.66
C ARG A 23 26.58 8.68 -38.27
N VAL A 24 27.40 9.26 -37.38
CA VAL A 24 26.98 9.58 -35.99
C VAL A 24 25.82 10.58 -35.98
N ALA A 25 25.82 11.56 -36.89
CA ALA A 25 24.73 12.50 -37.03
C ALA A 25 23.41 11.79 -37.45
N ALA A 26 23.49 10.90 -38.44
CA ALA A 26 22.33 10.12 -38.87
C ALA A 26 21.78 9.21 -37.77
N GLU A 27 22.66 8.52 -37.01
CA GLU A 27 22.24 7.70 -35.85
C GLU A 27 21.60 8.54 -34.74
N ALA A 28 22.09 9.76 -34.52
CA ALA A 28 21.48 10.69 -33.55
C ALA A 28 20.11 11.19 -34.03
N ASP A 29 19.98 11.49 -35.32
CA ASP A 29 18.68 11.92 -35.88
C ASP A 29 17.64 10.81 -35.79
N GLU A 30 17.98 9.55 -36.10
CA GLU A 30 17.11 8.38 -35.93
C GLU A 30 16.66 8.21 -34.47
N LEU A 31 17.60 8.39 -33.53
CA LEU A 31 17.27 8.29 -32.09
C LEU A 31 16.32 9.41 -31.64
N ILE A 32 16.54 10.62 -32.10
CA ILE A 32 15.68 11.78 -31.82
C ILE A 32 14.27 11.52 -32.36
N GLU A 33 14.15 11.04 -33.59
CA GLU A 33 12.86 10.71 -34.19
C GLU A 33 12.12 9.62 -33.40
N SER A 34 12.81 8.56 -32.98
CA SER A 34 12.23 7.52 -32.11
C SER A 34 11.75 8.06 -30.77
N VAL A 35 12.53 8.93 -30.13
CA VAL A 35 12.16 9.56 -28.86
C VAL A 35 10.96 10.49 -29.04
N ASP A 36 10.92 11.24 -30.12
CA ASP A 36 9.78 12.12 -30.43
C ASP A 36 8.50 11.33 -30.66
N GLU A 37 8.56 10.17 -31.34
CA GLU A 37 7.42 9.26 -31.48
C GLU A 37 6.91 8.76 -30.13
N ASP A 38 7.82 8.36 -29.23
CA ASP A 38 7.44 7.89 -27.89
C ASP A 38 6.85 9.01 -27.04
N ILE A 39 7.39 10.22 -27.13
CA ILE A 39 6.81 11.41 -26.49
C ILE A 39 5.37 11.67 -26.98
N GLN A 40 5.13 11.56 -28.27
CA GLN A 40 3.78 11.75 -28.84
C GLN A 40 2.80 10.65 -28.35
N LYS A 41 3.26 9.39 -28.30
CA LYS A 41 2.45 8.30 -27.74
C LYS A 41 2.11 8.53 -26.27
N LEU A 42 3.08 8.92 -25.46
CA LEU A 42 2.88 9.21 -24.05
C LEU A 42 1.95 10.41 -23.83
N LYS A 43 2.10 11.47 -24.61
CA LYS A 43 1.18 12.62 -24.56
C LYS A 43 -0.26 12.21 -24.82
N LYS A 44 -0.49 11.38 -25.84
CA LYS A 44 -1.81 10.86 -26.17
C LYS A 44 -2.40 10.01 -25.05
N GLN A 45 -1.58 9.13 -24.44
CA GLN A 45 -2.01 8.32 -23.29
C GLN A 45 -2.38 9.18 -22.07
N VAL A 46 -1.59 10.21 -21.78
CA VAL A 46 -1.88 11.17 -20.69
C VAL A 46 -3.21 11.89 -20.96
N GLU A 47 -3.47 12.31 -22.19
CA GLU A 47 -4.71 12.98 -22.56
C GLU A 47 -5.92 12.05 -22.43
N GLU A 48 -5.81 10.80 -22.92
CA GLU A 48 -6.83 9.76 -22.77
C GLU A 48 -7.14 9.43 -21.30
N LEU A 49 -6.09 9.26 -20.47
CA LEU A 49 -6.24 8.98 -19.05
C LEU A 49 -6.83 10.18 -18.29
N THR A 50 -6.44 11.40 -18.63
CA THR A 50 -7.00 12.62 -18.04
C THR A 50 -8.51 12.71 -18.32
N HIS A 51 -8.90 12.48 -19.56
CA HIS A 51 -10.31 12.49 -19.96
C HIS A 51 -11.10 11.36 -19.27
N ALA A 52 -10.55 10.15 -19.17
CA ALA A 52 -11.17 9.06 -18.43
C ALA A 52 -11.37 9.39 -16.95
N ASN A 53 -10.38 10.01 -16.31
CA ASN A 53 -10.47 10.47 -14.92
C ASN A 53 -11.54 11.55 -14.71
N GLU A 54 -11.67 12.47 -15.66
CA GLU A 54 -12.74 13.49 -15.63
C GLU A 54 -14.13 12.83 -15.69
N ILE A 55 -14.34 11.90 -16.64
CA ILE A 55 -15.59 11.14 -16.74
C ILE A 55 -15.91 10.41 -15.43
N LEU A 56 -14.96 9.64 -14.90
CA LEU A 56 -15.13 8.92 -13.64
C LEU A 56 -15.44 9.86 -12.46
N THR A 57 -14.85 11.04 -12.45
CA THR A 57 -15.11 12.06 -11.43
C THR A 57 -16.56 12.56 -11.52
N TYR A 58 -17.06 12.86 -12.74
CA TYR A 58 -18.45 13.27 -12.93
C TYR A 58 -19.44 12.15 -12.63
N GLU A 59 -19.13 10.90 -13.00
CA GLU A 59 -19.96 9.75 -12.65
C GLU A 59 -20.05 9.55 -11.14
N ASN A 60 -18.92 9.63 -10.44
CA ASN A 60 -18.88 9.54 -8.98
C ASN A 60 -19.68 10.67 -8.30
N GLN A 61 -19.56 11.91 -8.79
CA GLN A 61 -20.37 13.02 -8.30
C GLN A 61 -21.87 12.79 -8.55
N GLY A 62 -22.21 12.29 -9.73
CA GLY A 62 -23.59 11.95 -10.08
C GLY A 62 -24.18 10.83 -9.22
N LEU A 63 -23.41 9.78 -8.95
CA LEU A 63 -23.79 8.69 -8.06
C LEU A 63 -23.97 9.17 -6.60
N ARG A 64 -23.04 9.98 -6.10
CA ARG A 64 -23.14 10.58 -4.76
C ARG A 64 -24.37 11.49 -4.63
N SER A 65 -24.65 12.29 -5.65
CA SER A 65 -25.86 13.14 -5.66
C SER A 65 -27.14 12.31 -5.69
N LYS A 66 -27.20 11.20 -6.44
CA LYS A 66 -28.35 10.28 -6.44
C LYS A 66 -28.51 9.56 -5.10
N MET A 67 -27.41 9.17 -4.46
CA MET A 67 -27.43 8.58 -3.11
C MET A 67 -27.87 9.59 -2.05
N SER A 68 -27.50 10.86 -2.18
CA SER A 68 -27.91 11.92 -1.24
C SER A 68 -29.41 12.28 -1.32
N SER A 69 -30.06 11.97 -2.43
CA SER A 69 -31.50 12.20 -2.61
C SER A 69 -32.35 10.97 -2.24
N ALA A 70 -31.76 9.84 -1.89
CA ALA A 70 -32.45 8.67 -1.37
C ALA A 70 -32.43 8.70 0.17
N ASP A 71 -33.52 8.30 0.81
CA ASP A 71 -33.67 8.21 2.29
C ASP A 71 -32.63 7.29 2.98
N ASN A 72 -31.77 6.61 2.20
CA ASN A 72 -30.71 5.70 2.63
C ASN A 72 -29.28 6.22 2.36
N MET A 73 -29.03 7.48 2.60
CA MET A 73 -27.68 8.04 2.45
C MET A 73 -26.73 7.44 3.50
N PRO A 74 -25.59 6.88 3.11
CA PRO A 74 -24.61 6.42 4.10
C PRO A 74 -24.09 7.60 4.92
N ILE A 75 -24.10 7.45 6.23
CA ILE A 75 -23.63 8.48 7.18
C ILE A 75 -22.13 8.73 7.02
N LEU A 76 -21.39 7.73 6.56
CA LEU A 76 -19.94 7.79 6.34
C LEU A 76 -19.58 7.18 4.99
N TYR A 77 -18.67 7.83 4.30
CA TYR A 77 -17.99 7.26 3.13
C TYR A 77 -16.64 6.71 3.56
N LEU A 78 -16.30 5.51 3.11
CA LEU A 78 -14.98 4.94 3.31
C LEU A 78 -13.96 5.69 2.45
N GLY A 79 -12.71 5.76 2.94
CA GLY A 79 -11.58 6.29 2.19
C GLY A 79 -11.04 5.30 1.15
N GLU A 80 -9.77 5.46 0.80
CA GLU A 80 -9.06 4.61 -0.16
C GLU A 80 -8.43 3.36 0.47
N GLU A 81 -8.39 3.28 1.82
CA GLU A 81 -7.87 2.10 2.51
C GLU A 81 -8.85 0.93 2.39
N GLU A 82 -8.31 -0.22 1.98
CA GLU A 82 -9.06 -1.47 1.86
C GLU A 82 -9.11 -2.23 3.19
N GLU A 83 -10.21 -2.95 3.41
CA GLU A 83 -10.33 -3.82 4.59
C GLU A 83 -9.43 -5.06 4.42
N PHE A 84 -8.69 -5.42 5.44
CA PHE A 84 -7.93 -6.68 5.47
C PHE A 84 -8.83 -7.88 5.73
N TYR A 85 -9.92 -7.68 6.47
CA TYR A 85 -10.97 -8.68 6.66
C TYR A 85 -12.34 -7.99 6.70
N GLN A 86 -13.36 -8.74 6.38
CA GLN A 86 -14.73 -8.20 6.27
C GLN A 86 -15.18 -7.52 7.56
N GLY A 87 -15.55 -6.25 7.47
CA GLY A 87 -16.07 -5.46 8.59
C GLY A 87 -15.01 -4.81 9.47
N GLU A 88 -13.73 -4.90 9.11
CA GLU A 88 -12.62 -4.31 9.88
C GLU A 88 -12.81 -2.82 10.13
N ILE A 89 -13.02 -2.04 9.07
CA ILE A 89 -13.17 -0.58 9.18
C ILE A 89 -14.42 -0.22 9.98
N ARG A 90 -15.50 -0.99 9.80
CA ARG A 90 -16.72 -0.79 10.59
C ARG A 90 -16.45 -1.01 12.08
N GLU A 91 -15.76 -2.08 12.46
CA GLU A 91 -15.41 -2.35 13.85
C GLU A 91 -14.49 -1.28 14.44
N MET A 92 -13.48 -0.82 13.68
CA MET A 92 -12.61 0.29 14.10
C MET A 92 -13.43 1.58 14.41
N ILE A 93 -14.42 1.89 13.59
CA ILE A 93 -15.28 3.06 13.80
C ILE A 93 -16.16 2.87 15.05
N LEU A 94 -16.76 1.69 15.21
CA LEU A 94 -17.60 1.38 16.38
C LEU A 94 -16.78 1.40 17.67
N ASP A 95 -15.57 0.88 17.67
CA ASP A 95 -14.64 0.95 18.80
C ASP A 95 -14.30 2.40 19.17
N ALA A 96 -13.98 3.24 18.18
CA ALA A 96 -13.70 4.64 18.41
C ALA A 96 -14.94 5.37 19.03
N ILE A 97 -16.14 5.03 18.59
CA ILE A 97 -17.39 5.55 19.17
C ILE A 97 -17.55 5.07 20.60
N ALA A 98 -17.37 3.77 20.85
CA ALA A 98 -17.49 3.17 22.18
C ALA A 98 -16.47 3.77 23.17
N GLU A 99 -15.23 3.97 22.73
CA GLU A 99 -14.20 4.64 23.53
C GLU A 99 -14.58 6.09 23.85
N LYS A 100 -15.11 6.80 22.86
CA LYS A 100 -15.58 8.17 23.06
C LYS A 100 -16.73 8.26 24.06
N LEU A 101 -17.68 7.31 24.03
CA LEU A 101 -18.80 7.27 24.96
C LEU A 101 -18.35 7.10 26.42
N LYS A 102 -17.28 6.36 26.70
CA LYS A 102 -16.73 6.21 28.07
C LYS A 102 -16.34 7.57 28.70
N ASN A 103 -16.01 8.56 27.85
CA ASN A 103 -15.57 9.88 28.27
C ASN A 103 -16.62 10.97 28.07
N LEU A 104 -17.84 10.62 27.66
CA LEU A 104 -18.95 11.55 27.51
C LEU A 104 -19.90 11.45 28.69
N GLY A 105 -20.43 12.58 29.12
CA GLY A 105 -21.50 12.63 30.11
C GLY A 105 -22.78 12.02 29.55
N GLU A 106 -23.42 11.13 30.30
CA GLU A 106 -24.75 10.61 30.00
C GLU A 106 -25.79 11.75 29.91
N LYS A 107 -26.91 11.49 29.21
CA LYS A 107 -28.01 12.43 29.01
C LYS A 107 -27.65 13.70 28.22
N THR A 108 -26.68 13.60 27.34
CA THR A 108 -26.39 14.63 26.36
C THR A 108 -26.79 14.17 24.96
N ARG A 109 -27.24 15.11 24.11
CA ARG A 109 -27.60 14.79 22.71
C ARG A 109 -26.50 13.99 21.98
N ARG A 110 -25.24 14.28 22.29
CA ARG A 110 -24.10 13.61 21.69
C ARG A 110 -23.97 12.18 22.18
N TRP A 111 -24.19 11.94 23.45
CA TRP A 111 -24.19 10.61 24.04
C TRP A 111 -25.34 9.77 23.48
N ASP A 112 -26.57 10.31 23.46
CA ASP A 112 -27.75 9.63 22.91
C ASP A 112 -27.51 9.22 21.43
N ALA A 113 -27.06 10.15 20.60
CA ALA A 113 -26.86 9.90 19.18
C ALA A 113 -25.77 8.85 18.90
N LEU A 114 -24.66 8.86 19.64
CA LEU A 114 -23.58 7.88 19.46
C LEU A 114 -23.96 6.50 19.99
N THR A 115 -24.74 6.45 21.08
CA THR A 115 -25.31 5.21 21.63
C THR A 115 -26.27 4.56 20.62
N ASP A 116 -27.13 5.36 20.00
CA ASP A 116 -28.03 4.91 18.95
C ASP A 116 -27.28 4.30 17.76
N VAL A 117 -26.19 4.93 17.32
CA VAL A 117 -25.32 4.39 16.26
C VAL A 117 -24.74 3.03 16.65
N LEU A 118 -24.23 2.88 17.88
CA LEU A 118 -23.71 1.58 18.36
C LEU A 118 -24.80 0.51 18.39
N ASN A 119 -25.99 0.85 18.90
CA ASN A 119 -27.11 -0.09 19.04
C ASN A 119 -27.70 -0.51 17.67
N ALA A 120 -27.60 0.38 16.66
CA ALA A 120 -28.10 0.11 15.31
C ALA A 120 -27.13 -0.73 14.45
N ASN A 121 -25.90 -0.95 14.91
CA ASN A 121 -24.88 -1.68 14.17
C ASN A 121 -24.48 -2.96 14.90
N ASP A 122 -24.46 -4.08 14.17
CA ASP A 122 -23.97 -5.35 14.68
C ASP A 122 -22.47 -5.27 14.96
N TYR A 123 -22.09 -5.48 16.20
CA TYR A 123 -20.72 -5.56 16.64
C TYR A 123 -20.32 -7.04 16.80
N GLN A 124 -19.44 -7.51 15.92
CA GLN A 124 -19.07 -8.93 15.86
C GLN A 124 -17.90 -9.32 16.76
N ASN A 125 -17.21 -8.35 17.36
CA ASN A 125 -16.01 -8.56 18.19
C ASN A 125 -14.88 -9.34 17.51
N ILE A 126 -14.80 -9.33 16.19
CA ILE A 126 -13.76 -10.05 15.43
C ILE A 126 -12.38 -9.54 15.82
N ARG A 127 -12.24 -8.22 15.96
CA ARG A 127 -11.00 -7.60 16.40
C ARG A 127 -10.56 -8.09 17.77
N ASP A 128 -11.45 -8.09 18.76
CA ASP A 128 -11.16 -8.55 20.13
C ASP A 128 -10.72 -10.01 20.16
N GLU A 129 -11.33 -10.88 19.34
CA GLU A 129 -10.96 -12.28 19.22
C GLU A 129 -9.55 -12.44 18.60
N ARG A 130 -9.24 -11.68 17.57
CA ARG A 130 -7.92 -11.66 16.93
C ARG A 130 -6.85 -11.15 17.89
N GLU A 131 -7.11 -10.07 18.61
CA GLU A 131 -6.23 -9.55 19.66
C GLU A 131 -5.98 -10.57 20.77
N ARG A 132 -7.01 -11.25 21.27
CA ARG A 132 -6.88 -12.32 22.27
C ARG A 132 -6.03 -13.45 21.74
N THR A 133 -6.24 -13.88 20.51
CA THR A 133 -5.46 -14.93 19.87
C THR A 133 -3.98 -14.55 19.80
N VAL A 134 -3.66 -13.34 19.36
CA VAL A 134 -2.26 -12.84 19.36
C VAL A 134 -1.67 -12.84 20.76
N LYS A 135 -2.39 -12.35 21.78
CA LYS A 135 -1.95 -12.34 23.19
C LYS A 135 -1.66 -13.77 23.71
N ILE A 136 -2.49 -14.74 23.35
CA ILE A 136 -2.33 -16.14 23.74
C ILE A 136 -1.12 -16.75 23.01
N LEU A 137 -0.99 -16.55 21.70
CA LEU A 137 0.10 -17.10 20.89
C LEU A 137 1.47 -16.67 21.37
N PHE A 138 1.60 -15.42 21.79
CA PHE A 138 2.88 -14.85 22.20
C PHE A 138 3.11 -14.88 23.73
N LYS A 139 2.17 -15.40 24.54
CA LYS A 139 2.26 -15.36 26.00
C LYS A 139 3.56 -15.99 26.55
N ASP A 140 3.93 -17.15 26.01
CA ASP A 140 5.09 -17.92 26.43
C ASP A 140 6.00 -18.24 25.24
N TYR A 141 6.19 -17.26 24.36
CA TYR A 141 6.93 -17.41 23.13
C TYR A 141 8.39 -17.82 23.39
N LYS A 142 8.78 -18.95 22.82
CA LYS A 142 10.16 -19.45 22.81
C LYS A 142 10.67 -19.66 21.39
N THR A 143 9.85 -20.29 20.56
CA THR A 143 10.15 -20.57 19.15
C THR A 143 8.86 -20.60 18.35
N LEU A 144 8.93 -20.33 17.06
CA LEU A 144 7.80 -20.41 16.15
C LEU A 144 7.48 -21.89 15.83
N SER A 145 6.56 -22.50 16.59
CA SER A 145 6.09 -23.86 16.32
C SER A 145 5.25 -23.93 15.05
N ALA A 146 5.07 -25.14 14.47
CA ALA A 146 4.21 -25.34 13.31
C ALA A 146 2.76 -24.91 13.58
N SER A 147 2.22 -25.22 14.76
CA SER A 147 0.88 -24.78 15.17
C SER A 147 0.76 -23.27 15.28
N MET A 148 1.74 -22.60 15.88
CA MET A 148 1.76 -21.14 15.98
C MET A 148 1.88 -20.49 14.60
N ARG A 149 2.70 -21.05 13.71
CA ARG A 149 2.81 -20.60 12.30
C ARG A 149 1.47 -20.68 11.60
N GLN A 150 0.75 -21.79 11.75
CA GLN A 150 -0.56 -21.97 11.14
C GLN A 150 -1.57 -20.94 11.66
N GLN A 151 -1.64 -20.71 12.96
CA GLN A 151 -2.55 -19.73 13.55
C GLN A 151 -2.21 -18.28 13.14
N LEU A 152 -0.93 -17.96 12.99
CA LEU A 152 -0.52 -16.65 12.45
C LEU A 152 -0.93 -16.49 10.98
N LEU A 153 -0.83 -17.54 10.16
CA LEU A 153 -1.32 -17.50 8.78
C LEU A 153 -2.84 -17.29 8.74
N GLU A 154 -3.60 -17.96 9.60
CA GLU A 154 -5.06 -17.78 9.73
C GLU A 154 -5.45 -16.37 10.19
N LEU A 155 -4.60 -15.71 10.97
CA LEU A 155 -4.72 -14.31 11.33
C LEU A 155 -4.31 -13.34 10.20
N GLY A 156 -3.85 -13.83 9.04
CA GLY A 156 -3.44 -13.00 7.91
C GLY A 156 -1.98 -12.57 7.94
N PHE A 157 -1.12 -13.19 8.76
CA PHE A 157 0.30 -12.89 8.74
C PHE A 157 1.04 -13.73 7.71
N GLU A 158 1.81 -13.08 6.86
CA GLU A 158 2.84 -13.74 6.05
C GLU A 158 4.14 -13.83 6.86
N ILE A 159 4.82 -14.99 6.76
CA ILE A 159 6.01 -15.27 7.56
C ILE A 159 7.17 -15.59 6.63
N THR A 160 8.16 -14.71 6.58
CA THR A 160 9.41 -14.91 5.83
C THR A 160 10.60 -15.07 6.76
N GLU A 161 11.59 -15.85 6.32
CA GLU A 161 12.80 -16.10 7.12
C GLU A 161 13.90 -15.12 6.73
N GLU A 162 14.45 -14.44 7.74
CA GLU A 162 15.56 -13.50 7.57
C GLU A 162 16.69 -13.81 8.55
N GLY A 163 17.59 -14.65 8.14
CA GLY A 163 18.75 -15.04 8.96
C GLY A 163 18.33 -15.63 10.33
N LYS A 164 18.58 -14.92 11.40
CA LYS A 164 18.24 -15.32 12.79
C LYS A 164 16.82 -14.92 13.22
N HIS A 165 16.05 -14.30 12.33
CA HIS A 165 14.73 -13.76 12.62
C HIS A 165 13.69 -14.29 11.63
N TYR A 166 12.42 -14.18 12.02
CA TYR A 166 11.26 -14.23 11.11
C TYR A 166 10.73 -12.82 10.96
N ARG A 167 10.36 -12.44 9.73
CA ARG A 167 9.58 -11.26 9.47
C ARG A 167 8.12 -11.66 9.37
N LEU A 168 7.26 -10.98 10.11
CA LEU A 168 5.81 -11.08 10.03
C LEU A 168 5.29 -9.85 9.29
N THR A 169 4.54 -10.06 8.21
CA THR A 169 3.88 -8.99 7.45
C THR A 169 2.37 -9.23 7.51
N TYR A 170 1.61 -8.23 7.89
CA TYR A 170 0.16 -8.37 8.04
C TYR A 170 -0.52 -8.14 6.69
N TYR A 171 -1.27 -9.14 6.22
CA TYR A 171 -1.91 -9.20 4.90
C TYR A 171 -1.01 -8.80 3.72
N GLY A 172 0.29 -9.09 3.80
CA GLY A 172 1.25 -8.75 2.76
C GLY A 172 1.60 -7.26 2.64
N ASP A 173 0.99 -6.39 3.46
CA ASP A 173 1.24 -4.95 3.42
C ASP A 173 2.56 -4.60 4.13
N GLY A 174 3.54 -4.11 3.36
CA GLY A 174 4.85 -3.73 3.87
C GLY A 174 4.86 -2.59 4.89
N ARG A 175 3.76 -1.86 5.06
CA ARG A 175 3.57 -0.84 6.12
C ARG A 175 3.43 -1.49 7.50
N TYR A 176 2.81 -2.66 7.55
CA TYR A 176 2.46 -3.39 8.77
C TYR A 176 3.32 -4.64 8.94
N LYS A 177 4.52 -4.46 9.46
CA LYS A 177 5.51 -5.54 9.64
C LYS A 177 6.23 -5.46 10.97
N THR A 178 6.61 -6.61 11.49
CA THR A 178 7.49 -6.75 12.66
C THR A 178 8.46 -7.90 12.47
N THR A 179 9.49 -7.94 13.28
CA THR A 179 10.51 -9.00 13.26
C THR A 179 10.53 -9.71 14.61
N ILE A 180 10.55 -11.04 14.58
CA ILE A 180 10.63 -11.87 15.78
C ILE A 180 11.87 -12.76 15.72
N ALA A 181 12.54 -12.96 16.86
CA ALA A 181 13.69 -13.85 16.93
C ALA A 181 13.26 -15.31 16.73
N LYS A 182 14.08 -16.14 16.09
CA LYS A 182 13.82 -17.59 15.94
C LYS A 182 13.80 -18.33 17.28
N THR A 183 14.53 -17.80 18.26
CA THR A 183 14.57 -18.29 19.64
C THR A 183 14.40 -17.11 20.58
N GLY A 184 13.33 -17.12 21.37
CA GLY A 184 13.09 -16.12 22.39
C GLY A 184 14.15 -16.18 23.47
N SER A 185 14.74 -15.03 23.78
CA SER A 185 15.82 -14.92 24.79
C SER A 185 15.31 -14.59 26.20
N ASP A 186 14.12 -14.00 26.33
CA ASP A 186 13.50 -13.55 27.57
C ASP A 186 11.99 -13.81 27.57
N TRP A 187 11.42 -14.08 28.75
CA TRP A 187 9.99 -14.23 28.97
C TRP A 187 9.16 -12.98 28.62
N ARG A 188 9.81 -11.82 28.52
CA ARG A 188 9.18 -10.55 28.13
C ARG A 188 9.03 -10.40 26.62
N GLU A 189 9.85 -11.10 25.85
CA GLU A 189 9.92 -10.94 24.38
C GLU A 189 8.56 -11.20 23.72
N GLY A 190 7.88 -12.27 24.10
CA GLY A 190 6.54 -12.57 23.56
C GLY A 190 5.52 -11.47 23.84
N LYS A 191 5.53 -10.91 25.07
CA LYS A 191 4.63 -9.80 25.40
C LYS A 191 4.95 -8.53 24.61
N ASN A 192 6.23 -8.25 24.38
CA ASN A 192 6.66 -7.12 23.59
C ASN A 192 6.23 -7.27 22.11
N ILE A 193 6.42 -8.47 21.55
CA ILE A 193 5.98 -8.78 20.18
C ILE A 193 4.46 -8.60 20.05
N ALA A 194 3.68 -9.22 20.95
CA ALA A 194 2.22 -9.04 20.98
C ALA A 194 1.83 -7.56 21.05
N SER A 195 2.49 -6.79 21.94
CA SER A 195 2.21 -5.35 22.08
C SER A 195 2.51 -4.56 20.80
N VAL A 196 3.57 -4.90 20.06
CA VAL A 196 3.89 -4.26 18.78
C VAL A 196 2.82 -4.60 17.75
N ILE A 197 2.45 -5.87 17.60
CA ILE A 197 1.41 -6.31 16.66
C ILE A 197 0.08 -5.59 16.94
N LEU A 198 -0.38 -5.60 18.19
CA LEU A 198 -1.65 -4.98 18.58
C LEU A 198 -1.69 -3.46 18.39
N LYS A 199 -0.56 -2.79 18.53
CA LYS A 199 -0.51 -1.32 18.39
C LYS A 199 -0.35 -0.84 16.96
N SER A 200 0.23 -1.64 16.09
CA SER A 200 0.60 -1.21 14.75
C SER A 200 -0.12 -1.93 13.63
N MET A 201 -0.84 -3.02 13.92
CA MET A 201 -1.44 -3.89 12.90
C MET A 201 -2.91 -4.24 13.17
N MET A 202 -3.39 -4.04 14.39
CA MET A 202 -4.76 -4.29 14.86
C MET A 202 -5.28 -3.10 15.67
#